data_cda521ccf7792901588469d88dfb4bfa
#
_entry.id   cda521ccf7792901588469d88dfb4bfa
#
_cell.length_a   1.000
_cell.length_b   1.000
_cell.length_c   1.000
_cell.angle_alpha   90.00
_cell.angle_beta   90.00
_cell.angle_gamma   90.00
#
_symmetry.space_group_name_H-M   'P 1'
#
loop_
_entity.id
_entity.type
_entity.pdbx_description
1 polymer ?
#
loop_
_entity_poly.entity_id
_entity_poly.type
_entity_poly.pdbx_seq_one_letter_code
_entity_poly.pdbx_strand_id
1 'polypeptide(L)'
;MYVRPDATLRQWQLFILAIEKGSILGAAAAAGTDPAVVSKEITKLEHLLGEPLLDRSRSGVRPTWLGAQKYKEAVKLLHEIHEVLSASEDATLRSSTIRLAVPGALTGLIAKPLAEFEKLQSLNHTPIEINSYQNLDDIQPENFDLIICTQTLPNVRMIAYDIASISYGIFASPDFLAQNKRITVPAQLEKLPLIHSKSEKVLLQGPLQSITITVEPQIRINSDEAMISAAVEGLGIALRIPLWAAESLTKSGSLIQILGE
;
A
#
# COMPACT_ATOMS: atom_id res chain seq x y z
N MET A 1 2.96 40.05 -18.92
CA MET A 1 2.85 38.85 -18.11
C MET A 1 3.45 39.17 -16.74
N TYR A 2 2.61 39.46 -15.76
CA TYR A 2 3.08 39.91 -14.43
C TYR A 2 3.44 38.63 -13.62
N VAL A 3 4.72 38.36 -13.51
CA VAL A 3 5.23 37.32 -12.58
C VAL A 3 5.20 37.96 -11.19
N ARG A 4 4.30 37.50 -10.31
CA ARG A 4 4.42 37.87 -8.88
C ARG A 4 5.71 37.25 -8.36
N PRO A 5 6.53 38.01 -7.63
CA PRO A 5 7.71 37.44 -6.99
C PRO A 5 7.23 36.46 -5.90
N ASP A 6 7.54 35.26 -5.89
CA ASP A 6 8.73 34.49 -5.73
C ASP A 6 8.56 33.40 -4.67
N ALA A 7 7.49 32.58 -4.78
CA ALA A 7 7.49 31.31 -4.11
C ALA A 7 8.56 30.43 -4.77
N THR A 8 9.60 30.08 -4.05
CA THR A 8 10.68 29.24 -4.56
C THR A 8 10.31 27.76 -4.49
N LEU A 9 10.88 26.98 -5.40
CA LEU A 9 10.73 25.51 -5.38
C LEU A 9 11.08 24.93 -4.01
N ARG A 10 12.13 25.45 -3.37
CA ARG A 10 12.55 25.02 -2.04
C ARG A 10 11.49 25.26 -0.96
N GLN A 11 10.75 26.34 -1.01
CA GLN A 11 9.67 26.63 -0.06
C GLN A 11 8.55 25.61 -0.18
N TRP A 12 8.15 25.26 -1.40
CA TRP A 12 7.17 24.23 -1.64
C TRP A 12 7.65 22.83 -1.20
N GLN A 13 8.90 22.48 -1.46
CA GLN A 13 9.49 21.23 -0.98
C GLN A 13 9.46 21.14 0.56
N LEU A 14 9.85 22.19 1.27
CA LEU A 14 9.84 22.22 2.73
C LEU A 14 8.42 22.16 3.30
N PHE A 15 7.45 22.80 2.66
CA PHE A 15 6.04 22.71 3.02
C PHE A 15 5.50 21.29 2.86
N ILE A 16 5.77 20.62 1.75
CA ILE A 16 5.39 19.23 1.51
C ILE A 16 6.00 18.32 2.58
N LEU A 17 7.32 18.43 2.83
CA LEU A 17 8.00 17.65 3.86
C LEU A 17 7.42 17.88 5.27
N ALA A 18 6.98 19.11 5.60
CA ALA A 18 6.38 19.41 6.89
C ALA A 18 5.05 18.67 7.10
N ILE A 19 4.25 18.54 6.06
CA ILE A 19 3.00 17.77 6.08
C ILE A 19 3.29 16.24 6.18
N GLU A 20 4.17 15.74 5.31
CA GLU A 20 4.50 14.31 5.25
C GLU A 20 5.15 13.79 6.54
N LYS A 21 6.01 14.60 7.16
CA LYS A 21 6.67 14.24 8.42
C LYS A 21 5.86 14.63 9.66
N GLY A 22 4.75 15.34 9.49
CA GLY A 22 3.88 15.79 10.59
C GLY A 22 4.56 16.75 11.57
N SER A 23 5.75 17.27 11.25
CA SER A 23 6.51 18.16 12.12
C SER A 23 7.58 18.96 11.37
N ILE A 24 7.87 20.18 11.86
CA ILE A 24 8.97 21.03 11.33
C ILE A 24 10.34 20.34 11.55
N LEU A 25 10.51 19.67 12.70
CA LEU A 25 11.75 18.95 13.02
C LEU A 25 11.97 17.77 12.06
N GLY A 26 10.94 17.00 11.78
CA GLY A 26 11.00 15.88 10.80
C GLY A 26 11.28 16.38 9.38
N ALA A 27 10.66 17.49 8.98
CA ALA A 27 10.94 18.12 7.69
C ALA A 27 12.38 18.60 7.58
N ALA A 28 12.92 19.21 8.64
CA ALA A 28 14.30 19.69 8.69
C ALA A 28 15.31 18.55 8.58
N ALA A 29 15.09 17.46 9.31
CA ALA A 29 15.92 16.25 9.24
C ALA A 29 15.89 15.63 7.83
N ALA A 30 14.71 15.55 7.20
CA ALA A 30 14.57 15.03 5.84
C ALA A 30 15.22 15.94 4.78
N ALA A 31 15.18 17.26 4.98
CA ALA A 31 15.76 18.24 4.06
C ALA A 31 17.25 18.55 4.32
N GLY A 32 17.86 17.95 5.35
CA GLY A 32 19.24 18.22 5.74
C GLY A 32 19.49 19.69 6.13
N THR A 33 18.54 20.34 6.83
CA THR A 33 18.61 21.76 7.17
C THR A 33 18.14 22.01 8.62
N ASP A 34 18.24 23.26 9.07
CA ASP A 34 17.81 23.67 10.41
C ASP A 34 16.28 23.85 10.49
N PRO A 35 15.61 23.43 11.58
CA PRO A 35 14.18 23.66 11.80
C PRO A 35 13.74 25.11 11.72
N ALA A 36 14.59 26.06 12.15
CA ALA A 36 14.32 27.48 12.05
C ALA A 36 14.26 27.96 10.59
N VAL A 37 15.11 27.37 9.72
CA VAL A 37 15.08 27.64 8.28
C VAL A 37 13.78 27.14 7.68
N VAL A 38 13.39 25.89 7.97
CA VAL A 38 12.11 25.30 7.49
C VAL A 38 10.92 26.18 7.91
N SER A 39 10.85 26.55 9.19
CA SER A 39 9.78 27.41 9.71
C SER A 39 9.74 28.75 9.00
N LYS A 40 10.89 29.40 8.82
CA LYS A 40 11.01 30.71 8.16
C LYS A 40 10.58 30.64 6.70
N GLU A 41 11.02 29.64 5.95
CA GLU A 41 10.69 29.53 4.53
C GLU A 41 9.21 29.21 4.30
N ILE A 42 8.60 28.38 5.15
CA ILE A 42 7.15 28.12 5.09
C ILE A 42 6.36 29.39 5.45
N THR A 43 6.78 30.14 6.47
CA THR A 43 6.13 31.41 6.83
C THR A 43 6.21 32.43 5.70
N LYS A 44 7.32 32.51 4.95
CA LYS A 44 7.41 33.37 3.76
C LYS A 44 6.41 32.91 2.68
N LEU A 45 6.25 31.60 2.46
CA LEU A 45 5.29 31.07 1.51
C LEU A 45 3.86 31.43 1.91
N GLU A 46 3.50 31.29 3.19
CA GLU A 46 2.21 31.69 3.76
C GLU A 46 1.94 33.18 3.57
N HIS A 47 2.95 34.04 3.80
CA HIS A 47 2.85 35.47 3.54
C HIS A 47 2.62 35.83 2.07
N LEU A 48 3.25 35.11 1.16
CA LEU A 48 3.06 35.33 -0.29
C LEU A 48 1.65 34.95 -0.74
N LEU A 49 1.07 33.93 -0.11
CA LEU A 49 -0.29 33.45 -0.40
C LEU A 49 -1.38 34.23 0.36
N GLY A 50 -0.99 34.95 1.42
CA GLY A 50 -1.89 35.74 2.25
C GLY A 50 -2.66 34.95 3.30
N GLU A 51 -2.44 33.65 3.39
CA GLU A 51 -3.13 32.77 4.33
C GLU A 51 -2.20 31.69 4.89
N PRO A 52 -2.45 31.19 6.13
CA PRO A 52 -1.67 30.09 6.69
C PRO A 52 -1.95 28.79 5.95
N LEU A 53 -0.91 28.02 5.67
CA LEU A 53 -0.98 26.69 5.06
C LEU A 53 -0.91 25.57 6.11
N LEU A 54 -0.33 25.87 7.28
CA LEU A 54 -0.11 24.90 8.33
C LEU A 54 -0.71 25.35 9.66
N ASP A 55 -1.44 24.44 10.31
CA ASP A 55 -1.80 24.51 11.72
C ASP A 55 -0.68 23.89 12.54
N ARG A 56 -0.07 24.70 13.41
CA ARG A 56 1.04 24.29 14.29
C ARG A 56 0.56 24.13 15.71
N SER A 57 0.64 22.93 16.25
CA SER A 57 0.24 22.62 17.62
C SER A 57 1.33 21.85 18.35
N ARG A 58 1.14 21.62 19.67
CA ARG A 58 2.03 20.75 20.45
C ARG A 58 2.00 19.28 19.97
N SER A 59 0.95 18.89 19.28
CA SER A 59 0.80 17.53 18.71
C SER A 59 1.41 17.39 17.32
N GLY A 60 2.02 18.43 16.76
CA GLY A 60 2.66 18.43 15.45
C GLY A 60 2.12 19.48 14.48
N VAL A 61 2.32 19.22 13.20
CA VAL A 61 1.92 20.09 12.09
C VAL A 61 0.85 19.38 11.28
N ARG A 62 -0.22 20.11 10.95
CA ARG A 62 -1.29 19.64 10.05
C ARG A 62 -1.56 20.71 8.99
N PRO A 63 -1.97 20.32 7.78
CA PRO A 63 -2.36 21.30 6.78
C PRO A 63 -3.69 21.98 7.18
N THR A 64 -3.81 23.27 6.92
CA THR A 64 -5.11 23.97 6.91
C THR A 64 -5.94 23.48 5.71
N TRP A 65 -7.19 23.94 5.57
CA TRP A 65 -8.00 23.65 4.39
C TRP A 65 -7.28 24.10 3.10
N LEU A 66 -6.76 25.34 3.07
CA LEU A 66 -5.97 25.83 1.94
C LEU A 66 -4.66 25.04 1.77
N GLY A 67 -3.99 24.71 2.88
CA GLY A 67 -2.79 23.89 2.87
C GLY A 67 -3.01 22.51 2.22
N ALA A 68 -4.13 21.86 2.50
CA ALA A 68 -4.44 20.57 1.89
C ALA A 68 -4.69 20.66 0.37
N GLN A 69 -5.31 21.75 -0.11
CA GLN A 69 -5.45 22.00 -1.55
C GLN A 69 -4.10 22.26 -2.19
N LYS A 70 -3.32 23.18 -1.61
CA LYS A 70 -2.01 23.58 -2.14
C LYS A 70 -0.99 22.45 -2.08
N TYR A 71 -1.09 21.54 -1.13
CA TYR A 71 -0.27 20.34 -1.07
C TYR A 71 -0.43 19.49 -2.34
N LYS A 72 -1.66 19.20 -2.75
CA LYS A 72 -1.92 18.39 -3.97
C LYS A 72 -1.38 19.06 -5.23
N GLU A 73 -1.58 20.37 -5.35
CA GLU A 73 -1.09 21.17 -6.49
C GLU A 73 0.44 21.22 -6.49
N ALA A 74 1.07 21.42 -5.33
CA ALA A 74 2.53 21.54 -5.21
C ALA A 74 3.23 20.21 -5.50
N VAL A 75 2.71 19.08 -5.01
CA VAL A 75 3.26 17.75 -5.31
C VAL A 75 3.26 17.51 -6.82
N LYS A 76 2.16 17.83 -7.50
CA LYS A 76 2.05 17.68 -8.96
C LYS A 76 3.07 18.56 -9.69
N LEU A 77 3.18 19.83 -9.31
CA LEU A 77 4.13 20.77 -9.91
C LEU A 77 5.60 20.34 -9.70
N LEU A 78 5.93 19.86 -8.50
CA LEU A 78 7.29 19.36 -8.22
C LEU A 78 7.62 18.14 -9.06
N HIS A 79 6.66 17.27 -9.28
CA HIS A 79 6.84 16.11 -10.13
C HIS A 79 7.09 16.54 -11.60
N GLU A 80 6.28 17.47 -12.14
CA GLU A 80 6.47 18.01 -13.49
C GLU A 80 7.84 18.71 -13.65
N ILE A 81 8.29 19.47 -12.65
CA ILE A 81 9.63 20.09 -12.67
C ILE A 81 10.74 19.05 -12.61
N HIS A 82 10.56 18.00 -11.80
CA HIS A 82 11.53 16.90 -11.73
C HIS A 82 11.66 16.19 -13.08
N GLU A 83 10.55 15.95 -13.77
CA GLU A 83 10.56 15.38 -15.12
C GLU A 83 11.29 16.27 -16.13
N VAL A 84 11.06 17.59 -16.08
CA VAL A 84 11.76 18.53 -16.97
C VAL A 84 13.25 18.57 -16.68
N LEU A 85 13.67 18.51 -15.42
CA LEU A 85 15.08 18.53 -15.05
C LEU A 85 15.78 17.20 -15.36
N SER A 86 15.10 16.05 -15.15
CA SER A 86 15.65 14.74 -15.49
C SER A 86 15.70 14.51 -16.99
N ALA A 87 14.82 15.11 -17.78
CA ALA A 87 14.88 15.08 -19.25
C ALA A 87 16.13 15.75 -19.84
N SER A 88 16.86 16.57 -19.06
CA SER A 88 18.08 17.26 -19.54
C SER A 88 19.37 16.49 -19.32
N GLU A 89 19.39 15.44 -18.51
CA GLU A 89 20.61 14.66 -18.24
C GLU A 89 20.74 13.37 -19.04
N ASP A 90 19.66 12.86 -19.66
CA ASP A 90 19.70 11.62 -20.45
C ASP A 90 18.78 11.65 -21.70
N ALA A 91 18.90 12.68 -22.53
CA ALA A 91 18.18 12.76 -23.82
C ALA A 91 18.66 11.73 -24.87
N THR A 92 19.52 10.80 -24.48
CA THR A 92 19.94 9.67 -25.32
C THR A 92 19.63 8.37 -24.59
N LEU A 93 18.51 7.74 -25.00
CA LEU A 93 18.21 6.33 -24.72
C LEU A 93 17.82 5.96 -23.28
N ARG A 94 16.67 6.41 -22.82
CA ARG A 94 15.85 5.56 -21.94
C ARG A 94 14.37 5.79 -22.24
N SER A 95 13.79 4.93 -23.07
CA SER A 95 12.45 4.41 -22.82
C SER A 95 12.55 3.70 -21.47
N SER A 96 12.49 4.47 -20.38
CA SER A 96 12.69 3.93 -19.02
C SER A 96 11.45 3.10 -18.69
N THR A 97 11.56 1.80 -18.88
CA THR A 97 10.56 0.86 -18.42
C THR A 97 10.37 1.02 -16.92
N ILE A 98 9.16 1.29 -16.47
CA ILE A 98 8.81 1.29 -15.06
C ILE A 98 8.78 -0.17 -14.59
N ARG A 99 9.63 -0.52 -13.64
CA ARG A 99 9.71 -1.85 -13.07
C ARG A 99 8.95 -1.91 -11.75
N LEU A 100 7.88 -2.68 -11.75
CA LEU A 100 6.99 -2.86 -10.61
C LEU A 100 7.09 -4.28 -10.07
N ALA A 101 7.44 -4.43 -8.79
CA ALA A 101 7.32 -5.71 -8.07
C ALA A 101 5.99 -5.79 -7.33
N VAL A 102 5.28 -6.91 -7.47
CA VAL A 102 3.93 -7.11 -6.91
C VAL A 102 3.81 -8.49 -6.28
N PRO A 103 3.25 -8.63 -5.07
CA PRO A 103 2.90 -9.95 -4.55
C PRO A 103 2.01 -10.72 -5.51
N GLY A 104 2.27 -12.00 -5.76
CA GLY A 104 1.50 -12.82 -6.69
C GLY A 104 -0.01 -12.76 -6.43
N ALA A 105 -0.40 -12.77 -5.16
CA ALA A 105 -1.79 -12.63 -4.73
C ALA A 105 -2.47 -11.31 -5.17
N LEU A 106 -1.71 -10.24 -5.41
CA LEU A 106 -2.24 -8.91 -5.75
C LEU A 106 -2.17 -8.59 -7.24
N THR A 107 -1.56 -9.44 -8.07
CA THR A 107 -1.38 -9.18 -9.51
C THR A 107 -2.69 -8.93 -10.24
N GLY A 108 -3.76 -9.64 -9.88
CA GLY A 108 -5.09 -9.43 -10.45
C GLY A 108 -5.70 -8.06 -10.18
N LEU A 109 -5.27 -7.37 -9.13
CA LEU A 109 -5.77 -6.04 -8.78
C LEU A 109 -5.09 -4.91 -9.56
N ILE A 110 -3.95 -5.15 -10.20
CA ILE A 110 -3.15 -4.14 -10.89
C ILE A 110 -3.79 -3.69 -12.22
N ALA A 111 -4.56 -4.54 -12.86
CA ALA A 111 -5.09 -4.27 -14.21
C ALA A 111 -5.92 -2.97 -14.29
N LYS A 112 -6.77 -2.70 -13.30
CA LYS A 112 -7.59 -1.49 -13.28
C LYS A 112 -6.78 -0.22 -13.06
N PRO A 113 -5.91 -0.11 -12.04
CA PRO A 113 -4.98 1.03 -11.90
C PRO A 113 -4.10 1.25 -13.12
N LEU A 114 -3.60 0.19 -13.76
CA LEU A 114 -2.81 0.32 -14.98
C LEU A 114 -3.62 0.92 -16.14
N ALA A 115 -4.86 0.45 -16.32
CA ALA A 115 -5.73 1.00 -17.35
C ALA A 115 -6.09 2.46 -17.11
N GLU A 116 -6.16 2.90 -15.87
CA GLU A 116 -6.36 4.31 -15.50
C GLU A 116 -5.08 5.12 -15.74
N PHE A 117 -3.91 4.58 -15.38
CA PHE A 117 -2.61 5.19 -15.64
C PHE A 117 -2.36 5.38 -17.13
N GLU A 118 -2.62 4.37 -17.97
CA GLU A 118 -2.49 4.46 -19.43
C GLU A 118 -3.33 5.58 -20.03
N LYS A 119 -4.53 5.83 -19.50
CA LYS A 119 -5.38 6.95 -19.95
C LYS A 119 -4.82 8.33 -19.59
N LEU A 120 -3.99 8.40 -18.57
CA LEU A 120 -3.34 9.65 -18.13
C LEU A 120 -2.07 9.95 -18.94
N GLN A 121 -1.47 8.96 -19.58
CA GLN A 121 -0.32 9.13 -20.47
C GLN A 121 -0.79 9.68 -21.82
N SER A 122 -0.69 11.01 -22.00
CA SER A 122 -1.26 11.66 -23.19
C SER A 122 -0.49 11.48 -24.48
N LEU A 123 0.84 11.19 -24.48
CA LEU A 123 1.66 11.15 -25.70
C LEU A 123 2.88 10.20 -25.65
N ASN A 124 3.35 9.79 -24.49
CA ASN A 124 4.50 8.90 -24.36
C ASN A 124 4.11 7.67 -23.55
N HIS A 125 3.87 6.56 -24.21
CA HIS A 125 3.64 5.29 -23.53
C HIS A 125 4.94 4.80 -22.88
N THR A 126 5.08 4.97 -21.58
CA THR A 126 6.18 4.41 -20.81
C THR A 126 5.93 2.91 -20.62
N PRO A 127 6.82 2.03 -21.10
CA PRO A 127 6.68 0.60 -20.87
C PRO A 127 6.64 0.27 -19.37
N ILE A 128 5.77 -0.66 -18.99
CA ILE A 128 5.66 -1.14 -17.61
C ILE A 128 6.00 -2.62 -17.57
N GLU A 129 6.95 -2.99 -16.75
CA GLU A 129 7.33 -4.37 -16.47
C GLU A 129 6.81 -4.75 -15.08
N ILE A 130 5.97 -5.78 -15.00
CA ILE A 130 5.41 -6.27 -13.74
C ILE A 130 6.05 -7.61 -13.40
N ASN A 131 6.76 -7.64 -12.30
CA ASN A 131 7.37 -8.84 -11.76
C ASN A 131 6.58 -9.30 -10.54
N SER A 132 5.95 -10.48 -10.62
CA SER A 132 5.27 -11.06 -9.47
C SER A 132 6.24 -11.83 -8.60
N TYR A 133 6.09 -11.75 -7.28
CA TYR A 133 6.89 -12.48 -6.32
C TYR A 133 6.01 -13.19 -5.27
N GLN A 134 6.53 -14.27 -4.70
CA GLN A 134 5.87 -15.03 -3.63
C GLN A 134 6.43 -14.65 -2.25
N ASN A 135 7.73 -14.50 -2.13
CA ASN A 135 8.39 -14.08 -0.92
C ASN A 135 9.13 -12.77 -1.17
N LEU A 136 9.05 -11.85 -0.21
CA LEU A 136 9.70 -10.54 -0.32
C LEU A 136 11.24 -10.67 -0.37
N ASP A 137 11.79 -11.72 0.23
CA ASP A 137 13.22 -12.02 0.22
C ASP A 137 13.75 -12.45 -1.16
N ASP A 138 12.85 -12.81 -2.10
CA ASP A 138 13.22 -13.23 -3.46
C ASP A 138 13.49 -12.03 -4.39
N ILE A 139 13.16 -10.82 -3.97
CA ILE A 139 13.37 -9.61 -4.76
C ILE A 139 14.59 -8.82 -4.29
N GLN A 140 15.24 -8.17 -5.23
CA GLN A 140 16.30 -7.19 -4.99
C GLN A 140 15.71 -5.80 -5.20
N PRO A 141 15.46 -5.03 -4.13
CA PRO A 141 14.72 -3.77 -4.20
C PRO A 141 15.32 -2.75 -5.18
N GLU A 142 16.63 -2.76 -5.37
CA GLU A 142 17.36 -1.90 -6.28
C GLU A 142 17.04 -2.11 -7.77
N ASN A 143 16.39 -3.23 -8.10
CA ASN A 143 16.01 -3.55 -9.48
C ASN A 143 14.63 -3.02 -9.85
N PHE A 144 13.90 -2.39 -8.90
CA PHE A 144 12.53 -1.94 -9.08
C PHE A 144 12.38 -0.47 -8.77
N ASP A 145 11.54 0.21 -9.54
CA ASP A 145 11.15 1.60 -9.30
C ASP A 145 10.03 1.68 -8.25
N LEU A 146 9.13 0.68 -8.24
CA LEU A 146 8.03 0.55 -7.30
C LEU A 146 7.94 -0.89 -6.77
N ILE A 147 7.67 -1.03 -5.48
CA ILE A 147 7.43 -2.33 -4.84
C ILE A 147 6.13 -2.24 -4.05
N ILE A 148 5.15 -3.03 -4.41
CA ILE A 148 3.97 -3.25 -3.58
C ILE A 148 4.30 -4.38 -2.61
N CYS A 149 4.13 -4.16 -1.32
CA CYS A 149 4.39 -5.16 -0.30
C CYS A 149 3.36 -5.11 0.82
N THR A 150 3.14 -6.25 1.49
CA THR A 150 2.22 -6.39 2.63
C THR A 150 2.94 -6.31 3.98
N GLN A 151 4.25 -6.08 3.96
CA GLN A 151 5.10 -5.94 5.14
C GLN A 151 6.20 -4.93 4.86
N THR A 152 6.77 -4.34 5.91
CA THR A 152 7.85 -3.37 5.80
C THR A 152 9.13 -4.04 5.29
N LEU A 153 9.77 -3.43 4.29
CA LEU A 153 11.10 -3.82 3.81
C LEU A 153 12.16 -3.30 4.78
N PRO A 154 12.98 -4.17 5.37
CA PRO A 154 14.09 -3.72 6.21
C PRO A 154 15.24 -3.14 5.36
N ASN A 155 15.90 -2.11 5.87
CA ASN A 155 17.17 -1.58 5.36
C ASN A 155 17.19 -1.12 3.89
N VAL A 156 16.10 -0.65 3.34
CA VAL A 156 16.04 -0.08 1.99
C VAL A 156 15.99 1.44 2.01
N ARG A 157 16.64 2.07 1.02
CA ARG A 157 16.55 3.53 0.77
C ARG A 157 15.34 3.85 -0.11
N MET A 158 14.15 3.44 0.32
CA MET A 158 12.89 3.67 -0.38
C MET A 158 11.92 4.41 0.53
N ILE A 159 11.04 5.19 -0.07
CA ILE A 159 9.97 5.86 0.66
C ILE A 159 8.78 4.92 0.65
N ALA A 160 8.23 4.61 1.83
CA ALA A 160 7.06 3.75 1.96
C ALA A 160 5.79 4.60 2.14
N TYR A 161 4.72 4.20 1.46
CA TYR A 161 3.39 4.78 1.58
C TYR A 161 2.38 3.67 1.88
N ASP A 162 1.51 3.90 2.86
CA ASP A 162 0.36 3.02 3.09
C ASP A 162 -0.72 3.35 2.07
N ILE A 163 -0.97 2.44 1.14
CA ILE A 163 -1.93 2.65 0.04
C ILE A 163 -3.29 2.01 0.28
N ALA A 164 -3.35 0.90 1.04
CA ALA A 164 -4.57 0.19 1.36
C ALA A 164 -4.40 -0.78 2.53
N SER A 165 -5.51 -1.24 3.08
CA SER A 165 -5.55 -2.34 4.04
C SER A 165 -6.23 -3.55 3.40
N ILE A 166 -5.67 -4.74 3.63
CA ILE A 166 -6.22 -6.00 3.13
C ILE A 166 -6.88 -6.73 4.29
N SER A 167 -8.18 -7.01 4.14
CA SER A 167 -8.91 -7.85 5.07
C SER A 167 -8.88 -9.31 4.61
N TYR A 168 -8.64 -10.20 5.56
CA TYR A 168 -8.58 -11.65 5.32
C TYR A 168 -9.72 -12.36 6.01
N GLY A 169 -10.17 -13.46 5.42
CA GLY A 169 -11.19 -14.34 5.98
C GLY A 169 -10.74 -15.81 6.05
N ILE A 170 -11.61 -16.61 6.61
CA ILE A 170 -11.47 -18.05 6.74
C ILE A 170 -12.64 -18.67 5.97
N PHE A 171 -12.37 -19.61 5.08
CA PHE A 171 -13.38 -20.14 4.17
C PHE A 171 -13.35 -21.65 4.09
N ALA A 172 -14.53 -22.23 3.88
CA ALA A 172 -14.71 -23.65 3.61
C ALA A 172 -15.89 -23.85 2.65
N SER A 173 -15.95 -24.99 1.95
CA SER A 173 -17.11 -25.34 1.15
C SER A 173 -18.31 -25.75 2.03
N PRO A 174 -19.56 -25.59 1.51
CA PRO A 174 -20.74 -26.07 2.19
C PRO A 174 -20.69 -27.57 2.51
N ASP A 175 -20.18 -28.38 1.59
CA ASP A 175 -20.07 -29.82 1.75
C ASP A 175 -19.11 -30.22 2.88
N PHE A 176 -17.98 -29.54 2.99
CA PHE A 176 -17.07 -29.72 4.11
C PHE A 176 -17.73 -29.40 5.45
N LEU A 177 -18.45 -28.27 5.50
CA LEU A 177 -19.13 -27.83 6.72
C LEU A 177 -20.28 -28.76 7.10
N ALA A 178 -20.99 -29.34 6.13
CA ALA A 178 -22.07 -30.30 6.39
C ALA A 178 -21.56 -31.61 7.04
N GLN A 179 -20.33 -32.00 6.72
CA GLN A 179 -19.70 -33.23 7.26
C GLN A 179 -19.03 -33.00 8.62
N ASN A 180 -18.86 -31.75 9.05
CA ASN A 180 -18.16 -31.38 10.26
C ASN A 180 -19.10 -30.68 11.25
N LYS A 181 -18.73 -30.65 12.54
CA LYS A 181 -19.48 -29.91 13.55
C LYS A 181 -19.40 -28.42 13.25
N ARG A 182 -20.48 -27.68 13.54
CA ARG A 182 -20.54 -26.24 13.38
C ARG A 182 -19.38 -25.56 14.11
N ILE A 183 -18.62 -24.77 13.38
CA ILE A 183 -17.49 -24.01 13.90
C ILE A 183 -18.02 -22.67 14.43
N THR A 184 -17.93 -22.48 15.74
CA THR A 184 -18.44 -21.29 16.42
C THR A 184 -17.36 -20.53 17.19
N VAL A 185 -16.22 -21.15 17.43
CA VAL A 185 -15.09 -20.53 18.13
C VAL A 185 -13.76 -20.88 17.45
N PRO A 186 -12.80 -19.96 17.44
CA PRO A 186 -11.50 -20.16 16.77
C PRO A 186 -10.72 -21.41 17.20
N ALA A 187 -10.77 -21.79 18.48
CA ALA A 187 -10.07 -22.95 18.99
C ALA A 187 -10.49 -24.28 18.35
N GLN A 188 -11.67 -24.34 17.71
CA GLN A 188 -12.12 -25.52 17.00
C GLN A 188 -11.34 -25.77 15.71
N LEU A 189 -10.75 -24.71 15.11
CA LEU A 189 -9.97 -24.80 13.88
C LEU A 189 -8.74 -25.70 14.05
N GLU A 190 -8.10 -25.69 15.21
CA GLU A 190 -6.89 -26.49 15.48
C GLU A 190 -7.08 -28.00 15.34
N LYS A 191 -8.33 -28.45 15.32
CA LYS A 191 -8.70 -29.88 15.24
C LYS A 191 -9.26 -30.29 13.89
N LEU A 192 -9.29 -29.38 12.93
CA LEU A 192 -9.90 -29.60 11.62
C LEU A 192 -8.83 -29.57 10.52
N PRO A 193 -9.09 -30.17 9.37
CA PRO A 193 -8.22 -30.05 8.21
C PRO A 193 -8.03 -28.60 7.78
N LEU A 194 -6.80 -28.07 7.93
CA LEU A 194 -6.45 -26.71 7.56
C LEU A 194 -5.63 -26.70 6.28
N ILE A 195 -5.89 -25.70 5.43
CA ILE A 195 -5.13 -25.38 4.22
C ILE A 195 -4.46 -24.03 4.45
N HIS A 196 -3.14 -24.00 4.46
CA HIS A 196 -2.36 -22.78 4.66
C HIS A 196 -0.93 -22.95 4.12
N SER A 197 -0.21 -21.85 3.97
CA SER A 197 1.14 -21.89 3.37
C SER A 197 2.20 -22.53 4.29
N LYS A 198 2.07 -22.35 5.60
CA LYS A 198 3.05 -22.80 6.61
C LYS A 198 2.43 -23.01 7.98
N SER A 199 3.14 -23.71 8.85
CA SER A 199 2.81 -23.74 10.28
C SER A 199 3.20 -22.40 10.92
N GLU A 200 2.24 -21.76 11.57
CA GLU A 200 2.47 -20.48 12.25
C GLU A 200 1.40 -20.19 13.31
N LYS A 201 1.68 -19.17 14.15
CA LYS A 201 0.66 -18.59 15.02
C LYS A 201 -0.08 -17.49 14.26
N VAL A 202 -1.40 -17.64 14.12
CA VAL A 202 -2.27 -16.69 13.44
C VAL A 202 -3.12 -15.93 14.45
N LEU A 203 -3.05 -14.62 14.42
CA LEU A 203 -3.93 -13.75 15.20
C LEU A 203 -5.24 -13.57 14.43
N LEU A 204 -6.33 -14.03 15.02
CA LEU A 204 -7.69 -13.80 14.54
C LEU A 204 -8.29 -12.64 15.31
N GLN A 205 -8.72 -11.62 14.58
CA GLN A 205 -9.35 -10.42 15.15
C GLN A 205 -10.86 -10.55 15.09
N GLY A 206 -11.52 -10.58 16.22
CA GLY A 206 -12.96 -10.50 16.34
C GLY A 206 -13.41 -9.13 16.86
N PRO A 207 -14.72 -8.84 16.85
CA PRO A 207 -15.27 -7.54 17.27
C PRO A 207 -15.03 -7.20 18.74
N LEU A 208 -14.90 -8.20 19.61
CA LEU A 208 -14.73 -8.03 21.05
C LEU A 208 -13.34 -8.40 21.55
N GLN A 209 -12.66 -9.30 20.88
CA GLN A 209 -11.35 -9.82 21.31
C GLN A 209 -10.55 -10.39 20.16
N SER A 210 -9.24 -10.41 20.33
CA SER A 210 -8.32 -11.09 19.40
C SER A 210 -7.85 -12.40 20.03
N ILE A 211 -7.81 -13.47 19.24
CA ILE A 211 -7.39 -14.81 19.68
C ILE A 211 -6.25 -15.27 18.78
N THR A 212 -5.19 -15.77 19.39
CA THR A 212 -4.11 -16.43 18.65
C THR A 212 -4.35 -17.92 18.63
N ILE A 213 -4.36 -18.52 17.45
CA ILE A 213 -4.42 -19.96 17.24
C ILE A 213 -3.10 -20.47 16.68
N THR A 214 -2.77 -21.72 16.96
CA THR A 214 -1.64 -22.42 16.32
C THR A 214 -2.17 -23.14 15.09
N VAL A 215 -1.63 -22.79 13.93
CA VAL A 215 -2.00 -23.38 12.63
C VAL A 215 -0.98 -24.45 12.27
N GLU A 216 -1.45 -25.68 12.17
CA GLU A 216 -0.69 -26.84 11.67
C GLU A 216 -1.43 -27.39 10.44
N PRO A 217 -1.16 -26.86 9.22
CA PRO A 217 -1.93 -27.22 8.05
C PRO A 217 -1.64 -28.66 7.61
N GLN A 218 -2.70 -29.41 7.30
CA GLN A 218 -2.58 -30.72 6.67
C GLN A 218 -2.22 -30.62 5.19
N ILE A 219 -2.65 -29.52 4.54
CA ILE A 219 -2.31 -29.22 3.15
C ILE A 219 -1.59 -27.88 3.12
N ARG A 220 -0.36 -27.89 2.61
CA ARG A 220 0.47 -26.69 2.48
C ARG A 220 0.46 -26.18 1.06
N ILE A 221 -0.08 -25.00 0.86
CA ILE A 221 -0.20 -24.34 -0.44
C ILE A 221 0.20 -22.88 -0.25
N ASN A 222 1.09 -22.36 -1.08
CA ASN A 222 1.59 -20.98 -1.02
C ASN A 222 0.91 -20.03 -2.02
N SER A 223 -0.16 -20.48 -2.68
CA SER A 223 -0.97 -19.67 -3.60
C SER A 223 -2.39 -19.55 -3.06
N ASP A 224 -2.88 -18.33 -2.90
CA ASP A 224 -4.25 -18.07 -2.45
C ASP A 224 -5.29 -18.69 -3.39
N GLU A 225 -5.07 -18.61 -4.70
CA GLU A 225 -5.94 -19.22 -5.72
C GLU A 225 -6.04 -20.74 -5.56
N ALA A 226 -4.90 -21.39 -5.36
CA ALA A 226 -4.87 -22.84 -5.14
C ALA A 226 -5.46 -23.24 -3.78
N MET A 227 -5.27 -22.41 -2.72
CA MET A 227 -5.94 -22.61 -1.42
C MET A 227 -7.46 -22.50 -1.55
N ILE A 228 -7.95 -21.50 -2.29
CA ILE A 228 -9.36 -21.30 -2.59
C ILE A 228 -9.93 -22.52 -3.34
N SER A 229 -9.25 -22.95 -4.40
CA SER A 229 -9.67 -24.14 -5.17
C SER A 229 -9.75 -25.39 -4.31
N ALA A 230 -8.74 -25.64 -3.47
CA ALA A 230 -8.73 -26.75 -2.55
C ALA A 230 -9.88 -26.69 -1.52
N ALA A 231 -10.23 -25.50 -1.04
CA ALA A 231 -11.35 -25.33 -0.13
C ALA A 231 -12.71 -25.55 -0.82
N VAL A 232 -12.87 -25.12 -2.07
CA VAL A 232 -14.07 -25.39 -2.90
C VAL A 232 -14.28 -26.88 -3.09
N GLU A 233 -13.21 -27.64 -3.35
CA GLU A 233 -13.23 -29.10 -3.49
C GLU A 233 -13.43 -29.84 -2.14
N GLY A 234 -13.63 -29.11 -1.04
CA GLY A 234 -13.91 -29.70 0.27
C GLY A 234 -12.71 -30.34 0.97
N LEU A 235 -11.48 -30.02 0.57
CA LEU A 235 -10.28 -30.61 1.16
C LEU A 235 -9.97 -30.09 2.57
N GLY A 236 -10.60 -28.97 2.98
CA GLY A 236 -10.40 -28.39 4.31
C GLY A 236 -10.81 -26.93 4.38
N ILE A 237 -10.32 -26.28 5.43
CA ILE A 237 -10.56 -24.86 5.73
C ILE A 237 -9.37 -24.03 5.26
N ALA A 238 -9.59 -23.12 4.32
CA ALA A 238 -8.57 -22.18 3.86
C ALA A 238 -8.48 -20.99 4.82
N LEU A 239 -7.28 -20.72 5.32
CA LEU A 239 -6.98 -19.63 6.24
C LEU A 239 -6.34 -18.46 5.52
N ARG A 240 -6.61 -17.23 6.03
CA ARG A 240 -6.02 -15.99 5.52
C ARG A 240 -6.20 -15.78 4.02
N ILE A 241 -7.38 -16.05 3.53
CA ILE A 241 -7.75 -15.72 2.15
C ILE A 241 -8.21 -14.27 2.10
N PRO A 242 -7.68 -13.43 1.19
CA PRO A 242 -8.18 -12.06 1.01
C PRO A 242 -9.68 -12.06 0.69
N LEU A 243 -10.46 -11.23 1.36
CA LEU A 243 -11.93 -11.22 1.19
C LEU A 243 -12.34 -10.99 -0.27
N TRP A 244 -11.64 -10.10 -0.98
CA TRP A 244 -11.91 -9.83 -2.40
C TRP A 244 -11.68 -11.05 -3.31
N ALA A 245 -10.72 -11.93 -2.97
CA ALA A 245 -10.42 -13.13 -3.77
C ALA A 245 -11.52 -14.19 -3.65
N ALA A 246 -12.20 -14.25 -2.51
CA ALA A 246 -13.29 -15.18 -2.27
C ALA A 246 -14.69 -14.61 -2.59
N GLU A 247 -14.80 -13.32 -2.94
CA GLU A 247 -16.09 -12.62 -3.04
C GLU A 247 -17.08 -13.27 -4.02
N SER A 248 -16.62 -13.62 -5.22
CA SER A 248 -17.48 -14.26 -6.24
C SER A 248 -17.96 -15.65 -5.81
N LEU A 249 -17.09 -16.43 -5.16
CA LEU A 249 -17.39 -17.77 -4.69
C LEU A 249 -18.31 -17.77 -3.46
N THR A 250 -18.18 -16.74 -2.64
CA THR A 250 -19.10 -16.54 -1.50
C THR A 250 -20.49 -16.12 -2.00
N LYS A 251 -20.57 -15.24 -3.00
CA LYS A 251 -21.84 -14.84 -3.62
C LYS A 251 -22.53 -15.99 -4.34
N SER A 252 -21.78 -16.89 -4.96
CA SER A 252 -22.35 -18.10 -5.61
C SER A 252 -22.69 -19.21 -4.62
N GLY A 253 -22.28 -19.11 -3.36
CA GLY A 253 -22.45 -20.14 -2.35
C GLY A 253 -21.48 -21.32 -2.45
N SER A 254 -20.46 -21.23 -3.30
CA SER A 254 -19.42 -22.27 -3.42
C SER A 254 -18.45 -22.26 -2.24
N LEU A 255 -18.31 -21.13 -1.56
CA LEU A 255 -17.57 -20.98 -0.30
C LEU A 255 -18.42 -20.28 0.74
N ILE A 256 -18.21 -20.61 1.99
CA ILE A 256 -18.81 -19.95 3.15
C ILE A 256 -17.68 -19.38 4.00
N GLN A 257 -17.80 -18.09 4.34
CA GLN A 257 -16.93 -17.48 5.34
C GLN A 257 -17.34 -17.97 6.72
N ILE A 258 -16.38 -18.45 7.50
CA ILE A 258 -16.59 -18.90 8.88
C ILE A 258 -15.91 -17.93 9.83
N LEU A 259 -16.49 -17.76 11.03
CA LEU A 259 -16.00 -16.83 12.05
C LEU A 259 -15.85 -15.37 11.52
N GLY A 260 -16.75 -14.95 10.63
CA GLY A 260 -16.70 -13.65 9.97
C GLY A 260 -17.50 -12.54 10.65
N GLU A 261 -18.10 -12.78 11.83
CA GLU A 261 -18.84 -11.77 12.62
C GLU A 261 -18.09 -11.39 13.90
#